data_ed5a00339030708c013d05b0d94dd5a0
#
_entry.id   ed5a00339030708c013d05b0d94dd5a0
#
_cell.length_a   1.000
_cell.length_b   1.000
_cell.length_c   1.000
_cell.angle_alpha   90.00
_cell.angle_beta   90.00
_cell.angle_gamma   90.00
#
_symmetry.space_group_name_H-M   'P 1'
#
loop_
_entity.id
_entity.type
_entity.pdbx_description
1 polymer ?
#
loop_
_entity_poly.entity_id
_entity_poly.type
_entity_poly.pdbx_seq_one_letter_code
_entity_poly.pdbx_strand_id
1 'polypeptide(L)'
;MNYNTVYVGMDVHKESFSLCAYTIEAEKASHYQRTEADYKKVLNYLEFLRTIYGDDANFICGYEAGCFGYTLYHQLTANNVKCIILAPTTMLEQRSKKRIKTDRRDAEIIAKCLAQHNYSPVHIPTAKDEETKEFLRMRDDHKLALKKVKQQILAFCLRHNYRYDGKSHWTAAHLKWLKALTPEALYKEILDEYLLTYQTLSDKIERLDKRIEELATQDEYKEAVKKLCCFIGVKTCLLYT
;
A
#
# COMPACT_ATOMS: atom_id res chain seq x y z
N MET A 1 4.17 -22.73 -35.10
CA MET A 1 3.99 -21.26 -35.09
C MET A 1 4.92 -20.71 -34.06
N ASN A 2 5.86 -19.85 -34.45
CA ASN A 2 6.74 -19.20 -33.45
C ASN A 2 5.95 -18.06 -32.79
N TYR A 3 5.42 -18.34 -31.61
CA TYR A 3 4.82 -17.31 -30.77
C TYR A 3 5.93 -16.45 -30.22
N ASN A 4 6.12 -15.23 -30.74
CA ASN A 4 7.19 -14.36 -30.29
C ASN A 4 7.01 -13.87 -28.87
N THR A 5 5.77 -13.70 -28.38
CA THR A 5 5.51 -13.21 -27.02
C THR A 5 4.27 -13.85 -26.39
N VAL A 6 4.43 -14.37 -25.17
CA VAL A 6 3.37 -14.91 -24.32
C VAL A 6 3.16 -13.99 -23.12
N TYR A 7 1.95 -13.50 -22.97
CA TYR A 7 1.59 -12.61 -21.85
C TYR A 7 0.99 -13.44 -20.73
N VAL A 8 1.56 -13.33 -19.54
CA VAL A 8 1.12 -14.08 -18.35
C VAL A 8 0.46 -13.11 -17.37
N GLY A 9 -0.84 -13.19 -17.28
CA GLY A 9 -1.62 -12.46 -16.27
C GLY A 9 -1.66 -13.21 -14.95
N MET A 10 -1.43 -12.49 -13.89
CA MET A 10 -1.37 -13.03 -12.53
C MET A 10 -2.34 -12.26 -11.63
N ASP A 11 -3.37 -12.93 -11.13
CA ASP A 11 -4.18 -12.41 -10.03
C ASP A 11 -3.58 -12.89 -8.71
N VAL A 12 -3.08 -11.95 -7.93
CA VAL A 12 -2.16 -12.19 -6.81
C VAL A 12 -2.88 -11.96 -5.49
N HIS A 13 -3.08 -13.03 -4.72
CA HIS A 13 -3.68 -13.01 -3.39
C HIS A 13 -2.73 -13.55 -2.32
N LYS A 14 -2.99 -13.23 -1.05
CA LYS A 14 -2.13 -13.60 0.08
C LYS A 14 -1.81 -15.11 0.15
N GLU A 15 -2.76 -15.96 -0.22
CA GLU A 15 -2.64 -17.40 -0.07
C GLU A 15 -2.47 -18.14 -1.40
N SER A 16 -2.80 -17.51 -2.52
CA SER A 16 -2.75 -18.16 -3.83
C SER A 16 -2.58 -17.17 -4.96
N PHE A 17 -1.94 -17.62 -6.03
CA PHE A 17 -1.86 -16.92 -7.31
C PHE A 17 -2.68 -17.65 -8.36
N SER A 18 -3.44 -16.91 -9.14
CA SER A 18 -4.14 -17.40 -10.34
C SER A 18 -3.41 -16.90 -11.57
N LEU A 19 -2.94 -17.82 -12.39
CA LEU A 19 -2.09 -17.57 -13.54
C LEU A 19 -2.80 -17.97 -14.82
N CYS A 20 -2.65 -17.21 -15.89
CA CYS A 20 -3.04 -17.65 -17.22
C CYS A 20 -2.13 -17.08 -18.30
N ALA A 21 -2.00 -17.79 -19.41
CA ALA A 21 -1.27 -17.35 -20.58
C ALA A 21 -2.22 -16.76 -21.64
N TYR A 22 -1.76 -15.75 -22.36
CA TYR A 22 -2.46 -15.17 -23.50
C TYR A 22 -1.46 -14.87 -24.63
N THR A 23 -1.84 -15.19 -25.84
CA THR A 23 -1.11 -14.80 -27.04
C THR A 23 -2.03 -14.01 -27.96
N ILE A 24 -1.47 -13.03 -28.70
CA ILE A 24 -2.27 -12.21 -29.61
C ILE A 24 -2.87 -13.05 -30.74
N GLU A 25 -2.12 -14.06 -31.23
CA GLU A 25 -2.55 -14.91 -32.33
C GLU A 25 -3.75 -15.81 -31.97
N ALA A 26 -3.80 -16.27 -30.72
CA ALA A 26 -4.91 -17.13 -30.26
C ALA A 26 -6.13 -16.31 -29.83
N GLU A 27 -5.95 -15.01 -29.53
CA GLU A 27 -7.00 -14.11 -29.01
C GLU A 27 -7.76 -14.65 -27.79
N LYS A 28 -7.21 -15.67 -27.13
CA LYS A 28 -7.84 -16.39 -26.04
C LYS A 28 -6.85 -16.71 -24.93
N ALA A 29 -7.28 -16.48 -23.67
CA ALA A 29 -6.54 -16.94 -22.51
C ALA A 29 -6.57 -18.47 -22.39
N SER A 30 -5.44 -19.04 -22.02
CA SER A 30 -5.21 -20.49 -21.94
C SER A 30 -4.37 -20.84 -20.72
N HIS A 31 -4.22 -22.13 -20.46
CA HIS A 31 -3.32 -22.68 -19.43
C HIS A 31 -3.55 -22.08 -18.04
N TYR A 32 -4.82 -21.88 -17.67
CA TYR A 32 -5.15 -21.41 -16.32
C TYR A 32 -4.64 -22.38 -15.26
N GLN A 33 -3.93 -21.82 -14.27
CA GLN A 33 -3.44 -22.56 -13.11
C GLN A 33 -3.61 -21.70 -11.84
N ARG A 34 -4.08 -22.34 -10.76
CA ARG A 34 -4.05 -21.76 -9.42
C ARG A 34 -2.93 -22.42 -8.63
N THR A 35 -2.11 -21.63 -7.95
CA THR A 35 -0.97 -22.10 -7.17
C THR A 35 -0.94 -21.45 -5.79
N GLU A 36 -0.07 -21.94 -4.92
CA GLU A 36 0.31 -21.26 -3.69
C GLU A 36 0.97 -19.92 -4.00
N ALA A 37 0.91 -18.97 -3.05
CA ALA A 37 1.49 -17.63 -3.18
C ALA A 37 3.03 -17.66 -3.03
N ASP A 38 3.71 -18.25 -4.00
CA ASP A 38 5.15 -18.35 -4.07
C ASP A 38 5.64 -18.03 -5.49
N TYR A 39 6.63 -17.12 -5.62
CA TYR A 39 7.24 -16.77 -6.91
C TYR A 39 7.84 -17.97 -7.63
N LYS A 40 8.34 -18.99 -6.89
CA LYS A 40 8.88 -20.22 -7.48
C LYS A 40 7.82 -21.01 -8.25
N LYS A 41 6.55 -20.94 -7.81
CA LYS A 41 5.43 -21.55 -8.54
C LYS A 41 5.17 -20.81 -9.85
N VAL A 42 5.39 -19.49 -9.89
CA VAL A 42 5.34 -18.71 -11.13
C VAL A 42 6.47 -19.15 -12.07
N LEU A 43 7.70 -19.31 -11.57
CA LEU A 43 8.82 -19.81 -12.38
C LEU A 43 8.51 -21.21 -12.96
N ASN A 44 8.00 -22.13 -12.15
CA ASN A 44 7.62 -23.47 -12.60
C ASN A 44 6.51 -23.41 -13.69
N TYR A 45 5.57 -22.49 -13.55
CA TYR A 45 4.54 -22.25 -14.56
C TYR A 45 5.14 -21.73 -15.87
N LEU A 46 6.13 -20.85 -15.81
CA LEU A 46 6.82 -20.37 -17.01
C LEU A 46 7.62 -21.49 -17.71
N GLU A 47 8.28 -22.36 -16.94
CA GLU A 47 8.96 -23.54 -17.48
C GLU A 47 7.95 -24.50 -18.16
N PHE A 48 6.80 -24.72 -17.56
CA PHE A 48 5.71 -25.46 -18.20
C PHE A 48 5.29 -24.79 -19.53
N LEU A 49 5.11 -23.49 -19.56
CA LEU A 49 4.76 -22.78 -20.79
C LEU A 49 5.86 -22.87 -21.86
N ARG A 50 7.15 -22.95 -21.49
CA ARG A 50 8.25 -23.16 -22.43
C ARG A 50 8.11 -24.48 -23.17
N THR A 51 7.64 -25.53 -22.52
CA THR A 51 7.37 -26.83 -23.18
C THR A 51 6.32 -26.74 -24.28
N ILE A 52 5.45 -25.73 -24.23
CA ILE A 52 4.33 -25.56 -25.17
C ILE A 52 4.67 -24.54 -26.26
N TYR A 53 5.25 -23.40 -25.89
CA TYR A 53 5.51 -22.27 -26.80
C TYR A 53 6.93 -22.24 -27.35
N GLY A 54 7.83 -23.09 -26.83
CA GLY A 54 9.25 -23.17 -27.21
C GLY A 54 10.15 -22.36 -26.29
N ASP A 55 11.43 -22.72 -26.28
CA ASP A 55 12.46 -22.10 -25.44
C ASP A 55 12.74 -20.63 -25.82
N ASP A 56 12.55 -20.28 -27.09
CA ASP A 56 12.73 -18.93 -27.61
C ASP A 56 11.53 -18.00 -27.34
N ALA A 57 10.47 -18.48 -26.71
CA ALA A 57 9.28 -17.69 -26.40
C ALA A 57 9.63 -16.60 -25.36
N ASN A 58 9.26 -15.36 -25.64
CA ASN A 58 9.41 -14.25 -24.73
C ASN A 58 8.20 -14.16 -23.77
N PHE A 59 8.43 -14.25 -22.48
CA PHE A 59 7.37 -14.16 -21.47
C PHE A 59 7.32 -12.77 -20.83
N ILE A 60 6.12 -12.17 -20.81
CA ILE A 60 5.86 -10.91 -20.10
C ILE A 60 4.79 -11.18 -19.06
N CYS A 61 5.20 -11.19 -17.79
CA CYS A 61 4.31 -11.36 -16.66
C CYS A 61 3.76 -10.02 -16.19
N GLY A 62 2.57 -10.02 -15.60
CA GLY A 62 2.05 -8.84 -14.94
C GLY A 62 0.95 -9.15 -13.94
N TYR A 63 0.81 -8.25 -12.98
CA TYR A 63 -0.23 -8.31 -11.96
C TYR A 63 -0.70 -6.91 -11.59
N GLU A 64 -1.91 -6.85 -11.01
CA GLU A 64 -2.50 -5.60 -10.55
C GLU A 64 -1.84 -5.12 -9.26
N ALA A 65 -1.55 -3.82 -9.16
CA ALA A 65 -1.04 -3.22 -7.93
C ALA A 65 -2.01 -3.45 -6.76
N GLY A 66 -1.51 -4.02 -5.69
CA GLY A 66 -2.29 -4.41 -4.52
C GLY A 66 -1.47 -4.41 -3.24
N CYS A 67 -1.94 -5.13 -2.23
CA CYS A 67 -1.34 -5.16 -0.89
C CYS A 67 0.04 -5.85 -0.80
N PHE A 68 0.50 -6.53 -1.85
CA PHE A 68 1.79 -7.23 -1.86
C PHE A 68 3.01 -6.34 -2.08
N GLY A 69 2.80 -5.05 -2.33
CA GLY A 69 3.91 -4.15 -2.63
C GLY A 69 4.70 -4.64 -3.85
N TYR A 70 6.03 -4.56 -3.79
CA TYR A 70 6.93 -4.84 -4.91
C TYR A 70 7.71 -6.16 -4.77
N THR A 71 7.50 -6.92 -3.70
CA THR A 71 8.29 -8.13 -3.40
C THR A 71 8.24 -9.17 -4.52
N LEU A 72 7.05 -9.48 -5.03
CA LEU A 72 6.90 -10.43 -6.15
C LEU A 72 7.59 -9.93 -7.41
N TYR A 73 7.48 -8.63 -7.70
CA TYR A 73 8.17 -7.99 -8.81
C TYR A 73 9.70 -8.16 -8.70
N HIS A 74 10.27 -7.86 -7.54
CA HIS A 74 11.71 -8.00 -7.31
C HIS A 74 12.17 -9.46 -7.41
N GLN A 75 11.40 -10.41 -6.87
CA GLN A 75 11.70 -11.83 -6.97
C GLN A 75 11.69 -12.33 -8.41
N LEU A 76 10.73 -11.93 -9.22
CA LEU A 76 10.62 -12.33 -10.62
C LEU A 76 11.73 -11.69 -11.46
N THR A 77 11.98 -10.39 -11.31
CA THR A 77 13.02 -9.68 -12.05
C THR A 77 14.42 -10.15 -11.70
N ALA A 78 14.69 -10.51 -10.43
CA ALA A 78 15.94 -11.14 -10.01
C ALA A 78 16.17 -12.51 -10.68
N ASN A 79 15.10 -13.17 -11.15
CA ASN A 79 15.17 -14.41 -11.94
C ASN A 79 15.03 -14.16 -13.46
N ASN A 80 15.35 -12.97 -13.94
CA ASN A 80 15.30 -12.56 -15.35
C ASN A 80 13.91 -12.67 -16.01
N VAL A 81 12.83 -12.66 -15.20
CA VAL A 81 11.46 -12.63 -15.70
C VAL A 81 11.03 -11.17 -15.88
N LYS A 82 10.64 -10.79 -17.09
CA LYS A 82 10.04 -9.48 -17.35
C LYS A 82 8.68 -9.40 -16.66
N CYS A 83 8.56 -8.53 -15.67
CA CYS A 83 7.35 -8.34 -14.87
C CYS A 83 6.89 -6.89 -14.90
N ILE A 84 5.58 -6.66 -14.96
CA ILE A 84 4.96 -5.34 -14.97
C ILE A 84 3.88 -5.30 -13.91
N ILE A 85 3.86 -4.23 -13.10
CA ILE A 85 2.76 -3.98 -12.17
C ILE A 85 1.81 -3.00 -12.85
N LEU A 86 0.54 -3.37 -12.98
CA LEU A 86 -0.49 -2.60 -13.64
C LEU A 86 -1.26 -1.74 -12.62
N ALA A 87 -1.49 -0.47 -12.96
CA ALA A 87 -2.32 0.41 -12.13
C ALA A 87 -3.81 0.06 -12.32
N PRO A 88 -4.54 -0.30 -11.24
CA PRO A 88 -5.93 -0.78 -11.32
C PRO A 88 -6.88 0.19 -12.03
N THR A 89 -6.68 1.47 -11.80
CA THR A 89 -7.57 2.54 -12.33
C THR A 89 -7.42 2.77 -13.83
N THR A 90 -6.36 2.26 -14.44
CA THR A 90 -6.05 2.49 -15.86
C THR A 90 -6.34 1.28 -16.75
N MET A 91 -6.64 0.14 -16.14
CA MET A 91 -7.06 -1.04 -16.87
C MET A 91 -8.45 -0.80 -17.43
N LEU A 92 -8.57 -0.83 -18.76
CA LEU A 92 -9.87 -0.75 -19.41
C LEU A 92 -10.68 -2.01 -19.11
N GLU A 93 -11.39 -1.97 -18.01
CA GLU A 93 -12.37 -2.99 -17.70
C GLU A 93 -13.48 -2.96 -18.76
N GLN A 94 -13.63 -4.05 -19.49
CA GLN A 94 -14.93 -4.39 -20.05
C GLN A 94 -15.88 -4.77 -18.90
N ARG A 95 -16.27 -3.79 -18.11
CA ARG A 95 -17.29 -3.89 -17.07
C ARG A 95 -18.64 -4.13 -17.70
N SER A 96 -18.89 -5.31 -18.19
CA SER A 96 -20.27 -5.72 -18.36
C SER A 96 -20.88 -5.91 -16.96
N LYS A 97 -21.80 -5.07 -16.60
CA LYS A 97 -22.47 -4.93 -15.28
C LYS A 97 -23.06 -6.20 -14.64
N LYS A 98 -22.87 -7.40 -15.20
CA LYS A 98 -23.51 -8.65 -14.78
C LYS A 98 -22.58 -9.87 -14.66
N ARG A 99 -21.26 -9.72 -14.72
CA ARG A 99 -20.37 -10.89 -14.64
C ARG A 99 -19.85 -11.09 -13.22
N ILE A 100 -19.99 -12.31 -12.71
CA ILE A 100 -19.41 -12.71 -11.42
C ILE A 100 -17.89 -12.59 -11.49
N LYS A 101 -17.30 -11.87 -10.52
CA LYS A 101 -15.85 -11.75 -10.36
C LYS A 101 -15.28 -13.12 -9.94
N THR A 102 -14.21 -13.57 -10.60
CA THR A 102 -13.47 -14.79 -10.24
C THR A 102 -11.99 -14.58 -10.51
N ASP A 103 -11.13 -15.12 -9.66
CA ASP A 103 -9.67 -15.03 -9.75
C ASP A 103 -9.15 -15.43 -11.15
N ARG A 104 -9.78 -16.44 -11.78
CA ARG A 104 -9.45 -16.85 -13.15
C ARG A 104 -9.68 -15.71 -14.15
N ARG A 105 -10.82 -15.04 -14.07
CA ARG A 105 -11.16 -13.94 -14.98
C ARG A 105 -10.26 -12.74 -14.77
N ASP A 106 -9.92 -12.47 -13.53
CA ASP A 106 -9.04 -11.35 -13.21
C ASP A 106 -7.64 -11.60 -13.80
N ALA A 107 -7.09 -12.81 -13.69
CA ALA A 107 -5.86 -13.21 -14.39
C ALA A 107 -5.97 -13.10 -15.92
N GLU A 108 -7.10 -13.53 -16.52
CA GLU A 108 -7.36 -13.42 -17.96
C GLU A 108 -7.41 -11.95 -18.42
N ILE A 109 -8.05 -11.08 -17.65
CA ILE A 109 -8.14 -9.63 -17.94
C ILE A 109 -6.73 -9.01 -17.89
N ILE A 110 -5.94 -9.33 -16.86
CA ILE A 110 -4.56 -8.84 -16.73
C ILE A 110 -3.71 -9.27 -17.93
N ALA A 111 -3.75 -10.55 -18.33
CA ALA A 111 -3.01 -11.05 -19.48
C ALA A 111 -3.41 -10.33 -20.78
N LYS A 112 -4.69 -10.08 -20.97
CA LYS A 112 -5.23 -9.38 -22.13
C LYS A 112 -4.84 -7.88 -22.12
N CYS A 113 -4.90 -7.22 -20.96
CA CYS A 113 -4.45 -5.84 -20.83
C CYS A 113 -2.96 -5.70 -21.16
N LEU A 114 -2.11 -6.65 -20.72
CA LEU A 114 -0.70 -6.70 -21.08
C LEU A 114 -0.50 -6.79 -22.59
N ALA A 115 -1.19 -7.73 -23.25
CA ALA A 115 -1.07 -7.96 -24.69
C ALA A 115 -1.54 -6.76 -25.53
N GLN A 116 -2.57 -6.06 -25.09
CA GLN A 116 -3.16 -4.91 -25.78
C GLN A 116 -2.54 -3.57 -25.36
N HIS A 117 -1.59 -3.55 -24.42
CA HIS A 117 -1.03 -2.32 -23.83
C HIS A 117 -2.09 -1.38 -23.23
N ASN A 118 -3.19 -1.94 -22.72
CA ASN A 118 -4.31 -1.20 -22.10
C ASN A 118 -4.11 -1.07 -20.59
N TYR A 119 -3.01 -0.47 -20.17
CA TYR A 119 -2.67 -0.23 -18.78
C TYR A 119 -1.64 0.90 -18.66
N SER A 120 -1.56 1.51 -17.49
CA SER A 120 -0.40 2.31 -17.10
C SER A 120 0.47 1.48 -16.13
N PRO A 121 1.78 1.36 -16.39
CA PRO A 121 2.67 0.69 -15.46
C PRO A 121 2.82 1.51 -14.18
N VAL A 122 2.86 0.81 -13.04
CA VAL A 122 3.20 1.44 -11.76
C VAL A 122 4.69 1.72 -11.74
N HIS A 123 5.07 2.91 -11.28
CA HIS A 123 6.46 3.24 -11.03
C HIS A 123 6.99 2.36 -9.89
N ILE A 124 8.09 1.66 -10.15
CA ILE A 124 8.76 0.84 -9.14
C ILE A 124 9.75 1.74 -8.39
N PRO A 125 9.56 1.94 -7.09
CA PRO A 125 10.47 2.75 -6.28
C PRO A 125 11.82 2.04 -6.11
N THR A 126 12.83 2.81 -5.72
CA THR A 126 14.10 2.23 -5.26
C THR A 126 13.88 1.52 -3.92
N ALA A 127 14.77 0.61 -3.55
CA ALA A 127 14.71 -0.05 -2.23
C ALA A 127 14.69 0.97 -1.08
N LYS A 128 15.44 2.07 -1.22
CA LYS A 128 15.46 3.15 -0.23
C LYS A 128 14.13 3.92 -0.16
N ASP A 129 13.48 4.12 -1.30
CA ASP A 129 12.14 4.75 -1.33
C ASP A 129 11.10 3.82 -0.68
N GLU A 130 11.23 2.50 -0.86
CA GLU A 130 10.35 1.53 -0.19
C GLU A 130 10.51 1.59 1.32
N GLU A 131 11.74 1.58 1.84
CA GLU A 131 12.04 1.74 3.27
C GLU A 131 11.47 3.06 3.81
N THR A 132 11.66 4.15 3.07
CA THR A 132 11.14 5.46 3.45
C THR A 132 9.60 5.47 3.49
N LYS A 133 8.95 4.87 2.49
CA LYS A 133 7.47 4.73 2.47
C LYS A 133 6.95 3.91 3.65
N GLU A 134 7.61 2.80 4.01
CA GLU A 134 7.22 2.01 5.19
C GLU A 134 7.38 2.80 6.49
N PHE A 135 8.46 3.60 6.63
CA PHE A 135 8.63 4.48 7.77
C PHE A 135 7.50 5.51 7.90
N LEU A 136 7.07 6.08 6.77
CA LEU A 136 5.96 7.05 6.74
C LEU A 136 4.61 6.40 7.07
N ARG A 137 4.34 5.19 6.55
CA ARG A 137 3.14 4.41 6.90
C ARG A 137 3.08 4.14 8.40
N MET A 138 4.17 3.65 8.99
CA MET A 138 4.25 3.43 10.44
C MET A 138 3.94 4.72 11.22
N ARG A 139 4.48 5.85 10.81
CA ARG A 139 4.20 7.15 11.44
C ARG A 139 2.72 7.53 11.33
N ASP A 140 2.09 7.31 10.18
CA ASP A 140 0.68 7.61 9.96
C ASP A 140 -0.25 6.68 10.77
N ASP A 141 0.12 5.42 10.95
CA ASP A 141 -0.58 4.50 11.85
C ASP A 141 -0.60 5.04 13.29
N HIS A 142 0.53 5.60 13.77
CA HIS A 142 0.57 6.24 15.08
C HIS A 142 -0.29 7.51 15.15
N LYS A 143 -0.39 8.29 14.06
CA LYS A 143 -1.32 9.44 13.99
C LYS A 143 -2.77 8.99 14.08
N LEU A 144 -3.14 7.91 13.40
CA LEU A 144 -4.49 7.34 13.48
C LEU A 144 -4.80 6.84 14.89
N ALA A 145 -3.83 6.16 15.54
CA ALA A 145 -3.96 5.73 16.93
C ALA A 145 -4.13 6.93 17.87
N LEU A 146 -3.34 7.99 17.73
CA LEU A 146 -3.47 9.21 18.52
C LEU A 146 -4.83 9.88 18.31
N LYS A 147 -5.33 9.94 17.07
CA LYS A 147 -6.66 10.46 16.76
C LYS A 147 -7.74 9.67 17.52
N LYS A 148 -7.63 8.34 17.53
CA LYS A 148 -8.58 7.47 18.25
C LYS A 148 -8.55 7.72 19.76
N VAL A 149 -7.36 7.81 20.37
CA VAL A 149 -7.22 8.11 21.81
C VAL A 149 -7.81 9.47 22.15
N LYS A 150 -7.56 10.50 21.34
CA LYS A 150 -8.20 11.81 21.48
C LYS A 150 -9.73 11.71 21.51
N GLN A 151 -10.31 10.96 20.61
CA GLN A 151 -11.76 10.73 20.56
C GLN A 151 -12.27 9.99 21.81
N GLN A 152 -11.52 8.99 22.30
CA GLN A 152 -11.85 8.23 23.50
C GLN A 152 -11.87 9.12 24.75
N ILE A 153 -10.88 10.00 24.90
CA ILE A 153 -10.82 10.98 26.02
C ILE A 153 -12.02 11.92 25.96
N LEU A 154 -12.33 12.50 24.81
CA LEU A 154 -13.49 13.39 24.69
C LEU A 154 -14.81 12.68 24.96
N ALA A 155 -14.96 11.44 24.47
CA ALA A 155 -16.13 10.61 24.74
C ALA A 155 -16.24 10.24 26.23
N PHE A 156 -15.12 9.98 26.90
CA PHE A 156 -15.10 9.79 28.37
C PHE A 156 -15.59 11.06 29.09
N CYS A 157 -15.04 12.22 28.77
CA CYS A 157 -15.48 13.49 29.35
C CYS A 157 -16.98 13.74 29.13
N LEU A 158 -17.49 13.48 27.92
CA LEU A 158 -18.89 13.66 27.58
C LEU A 158 -19.81 12.74 28.42
N ARG A 159 -19.44 11.44 28.54
CA ARG A 159 -20.26 10.46 29.33
C ARG A 159 -20.34 10.82 30.81
N HIS A 160 -19.33 11.48 31.36
CA HIS A 160 -19.24 11.86 32.77
C HIS A 160 -19.52 13.34 33.03
N ASN A 161 -20.08 14.05 32.01
CA ASN A 161 -20.45 15.47 32.09
C ASN A 161 -19.31 16.40 32.48
N TYR A 162 -18.05 16.05 32.15
CA TYR A 162 -16.92 16.96 32.24
C TYR A 162 -16.90 17.88 31.01
N ARG A 163 -17.10 19.18 31.24
CA ARG A 163 -17.17 20.17 30.17
C ARG A 163 -15.98 21.10 30.24
N TYR A 164 -15.34 21.29 29.12
CA TYR A 164 -14.24 22.25 28.96
C TYR A 164 -14.79 23.53 28.32
N ASP A 165 -14.68 24.66 29.03
CA ASP A 165 -15.23 25.94 28.57
C ASP A 165 -14.31 26.70 27.58
N GLY A 166 -13.14 26.15 27.28
CA GLY A 166 -12.19 26.78 26.35
C GLY A 166 -12.57 26.56 24.87
N LYS A 167 -12.07 27.47 24.03
CA LYS A 167 -12.40 27.48 22.59
C LYS A 167 -11.87 26.28 21.79
N SER A 168 -10.74 25.69 22.19
CA SER A 168 -10.04 24.66 21.41
C SER A 168 -9.53 23.52 22.28
N HIS A 169 -9.77 22.29 21.84
CA HIS A 169 -9.23 21.09 22.45
C HIS A 169 -7.74 20.89 22.09
N TRP A 170 -7.05 20.08 22.85
CA TRP A 170 -5.65 19.64 22.63
C TRP A 170 -4.61 20.76 22.70
N THR A 171 -4.97 21.88 23.30
CA THR A 171 -4.05 22.96 23.68
C THR A 171 -3.44 22.67 25.06
N ALA A 172 -2.36 23.38 25.44
CA ALA A 172 -1.78 23.27 26.77
C ALA A 172 -2.81 23.52 27.88
N ALA A 173 -3.72 24.47 27.68
CA ALA A 173 -4.81 24.78 28.61
C ALA A 173 -5.80 23.60 28.76
N HIS A 174 -6.21 22.99 27.63
CA HIS A 174 -7.08 21.81 27.65
C HIS A 174 -6.41 20.62 28.36
N LEU A 175 -5.13 20.35 28.05
CA LEU A 175 -4.39 19.27 28.71
C LEU A 175 -4.21 19.50 30.20
N LYS A 176 -3.95 20.74 30.61
CA LYS A 176 -3.91 21.12 32.03
C LYS A 176 -5.24 20.88 32.70
N TRP A 177 -6.36 21.25 32.05
CA TRP A 177 -7.70 21.01 32.57
C TRP A 177 -7.99 19.51 32.69
N LEU A 178 -7.69 18.69 31.69
CA LEU A 178 -7.86 17.22 31.76
C LEU A 178 -7.10 16.60 32.94
N LYS A 179 -5.85 17.02 33.16
CA LYS A 179 -5.01 16.55 34.28
C LYS A 179 -5.53 16.98 35.64
N ALA A 180 -6.23 18.12 35.70
CA ALA A 180 -6.81 18.66 36.93
C ALA A 180 -8.17 18.06 37.29
N LEU A 181 -8.79 17.24 36.42
CA LEU A 181 -10.02 16.54 36.72
C LEU A 181 -9.77 15.53 37.85
N THR A 182 -10.66 15.52 38.82
CA THR A 182 -10.65 14.65 40.01
C THR A 182 -11.89 13.74 40.03
N PRO A 183 -12.05 12.81 39.10
CA PRO A 183 -13.11 11.82 39.14
C PRO A 183 -12.96 10.87 40.34
N GLU A 184 -13.98 10.06 40.62
CA GLU A 184 -13.88 8.96 41.59
C GLU A 184 -12.75 7.98 41.19
N ALA A 185 -12.23 7.22 42.18
CA ALA A 185 -10.97 6.47 42.08
C ALA A 185 -10.76 5.71 40.77
N LEU A 186 -11.71 4.86 40.38
CA LEU A 186 -11.56 4.07 39.14
C LEU A 186 -11.65 4.92 37.85
N TYR A 187 -12.49 5.95 37.85
CA TYR A 187 -12.57 6.87 36.72
C TYR A 187 -11.29 7.73 36.56
N LYS A 188 -10.65 8.03 37.67
CA LYS A 188 -9.35 8.72 37.66
C LYS A 188 -8.28 7.86 37.03
N GLU A 189 -8.23 6.59 37.46
CA GLU A 189 -7.30 5.61 36.87
C GLU A 189 -7.50 5.46 35.35
N ILE A 190 -8.76 5.31 34.91
CA ILE A 190 -9.10 5.24 33.48
C ILE A 190 -8.64 6.49 32.70
N LEU A 191 -8.89 7.68 33.25
CA LEU A 191 -8.50 8.93 32.61
C LEU A 191 -6.96 9.05 32.54
N ASP A 192 -6.26 8.68 33.59
CA ASP A 192 -4.80 8.74 33.65
C ASP A 192 -4.16 7.79 32.63
N GLU A 193 -4.70 6.57 32.45
CA GLU A 193 -4.25 5.63 31.41
C GLU A 193 -4.49 6.17 29.99
N TYR A 194 -5.63 6.79 29.73
CA TYR A 194 -5.86 7.48 28.46
C TYR A 194 -4.88 8.63 28.22
N LEU A 195 -4.59 9.43 29.24
CA LEU A 195 -3.65 10.56 29.14
C LEU A 195 -2.22 10.08 28.98
N LEU A 196 -1.83 8.99 29.62
CA LEU A 196 -0.53 8.35 29.43
C LEU A 196 -0.37 7.86 28.00
N THR A 197 -1.38 7.16 27.47
CA THR A 197 -1.38 6.70 26.07
C THR A 197 -1.31 7.88 25.08
N TYR A 198 -2.07 8.94 25.33
CA TYR A 198 -2.01 10.18 24.55
C TYR A 198 -0.60 10.77 24.53
N GLN A 199 0.04 10.91 25.69
CA GLN A 199 1.38 11.48 25.82
C GLN A 199 2.42 10.62 25.07
N THR A 200 2.39 9.30 25.31
CA THR A 200 3.30 8.33 24.66
C THR A 200 3.23 8.41 23.15
N LEU A 201 2.01 8.45 22.59
CA LEU A 201 1.83 8.56 21.13
C LEU A 201 2.24 9.93 20.61
N SER A 202 1.98 11.01 21.35
CA SER A 202 2.39 12.36 20.95
C SER A 202 3.91 12.50 20.88
N ASP A 203 4.63 12.03 21.91
CA ASP A 203 6.09 12.06 21.96
C ASP A 203 6.71 11.18 20.87
N LYS A 204 6.08 10.02 20.61
CA LYS A 204 6.52 9.13 19.54
C LYS A 204 6.39 9.81 18.18
N ILE A 205 5.25 10.44 17.88
CA ILE A 205 5.01 11.13 16.60
C ILE A 205 6.00 12.30 16.46
N GLU A 206 6.23 13.09 17.49
CA GLU A 206 7.21 14.19 17.44
C GLU A 206 8.62 13.69 17.09
N ARG A 207 9.04 12.57 17.69
CA ARG A 207 10.34 11.96 17.38
C ARG A 207 10.38 11.45 15.93
N LEU A 208 9.30 10.82 15.44
CA LEU A 208 9.22 10.36 14.07
C LEU A 208 9.20 11.52 13.07
N ASP A 209 8.51 12.61 13.37
CA ASP A 209 8.48 13.81 12.53
C ASP A 209 9.89 14.42 12.39
N LYS A 210 10.66 14.50 13.48
CA LYS A 210 12.07 14.93 13.44
C LYS A 210 12.90 14.03 12.52
N ARG A 211 12.69 12.70 12.60
CA ARG A 211 13.40 11.76 11.73
C ARG A 211 13.03 11.93 10.25
N ILE A 212 11.76 12.22 9.96
CA ILE A 212 11.32 12.53 8.59
C ILE A 212 11.97 13.81 8.07
N GLU A 213 12.11 14.84 8.90
CA GLU A 213 12.81 16.06 8.53
C GLU A 213 14.28 15.79 8.20
N GLU A 214 14.96 14.93 8.98
CA GLU A 214 16.33 14.49 8.66
C GLU A 214 16.42 13.74 7.34
N LEU A 215 15.50 12.79 7.09
CA LEU A 215 15.45 12.06 5.81
C LEU A 215 15.23 13.00 4.62
N ALA A 216 14.39 14.01 4.78
CA ALA A 216 14.10 15.00 3.75
C ALA A 216 15.31 15.89 3.37
N THR A 217 16.32 15.98 4.23
CA THR A 217 17.56 16.73 3.95
C THR A 217 18.60 15.92 3.19
N GLN A 218 18.39 14.61 3.00
CA GLN A 218 19.31 13.78 2.23
C GLN A 218 19.29 14.19 0.74
N ASP A 219 20.43 14.04 0.07
CA ASP A 219 20.63 14.54 -1.30
C ASP A 219 19.59 14.05 -2.29
N GLU A 220 19.09 12.83 -2.12
CA GLU A 220 18.07 12.23 -2.98
C GLU A 220 16.72 12.96 -2.91
N TYR A 221 16.31 13.45 -1.73
CA TYR A 221 14.99 14.05 -1.52
C TYR A 221 15.01 15.57 -1.44
N LYS A 222 16.16 16.15 -1.07
CA LYS A 222 16.33 17.56 -0.75
C LYS A 222 15.74 18.52 -1.80
N GLU A 223 16.06 18.30 -3.07
CA GLU A 223 15.61 19.18 -4.14
C GLU A 223 14.10 19.04 -4.41
N ALA A 224 13.57 17.81 -4.38
CA ALA A 224 12.14 17.55 -4.57
C ALA A 224 11.33 18.14 -3.40
N VAL A 225 11.77 17.90 -2.16
CA VAL A 225 11.15 18.43 -0.95
C VAL A 225 11.15 19.96 -0.97
N LYS A 226 12.28 20.58 -1.30
CA LYS A 226 12.39 22.05 -1.38
C LYS A 226 11.40 22.63 -2.39
N LYS A 227 11.27 22.03 -3.58
CA LYS A 227 10.31 22.48 -4.60
C LYS A 227 8.86 22.35 -4.13
N LEU A 228 8.51 21.25 -3.49
CA LEU A 228 7.15 21.00 -3.03
C LEU A 228 6.77 21.82 -1.80
N CYS A 229 7.72 22.12 -0.91
CA CYS A 229 7.50 23.00 0.24
C CYS A 229 7.29 24.49 -0.14
N CYS A 230 7.50 24.87 -1.41
CA CYS A 230 7.12 26.21 -1.90
C CYS A 230 5.60 26.41 -1.97
N PHE A 231 4.81 25.34 -1.97
CA PHE A 231 3.35 25.44 -1.97
C PHE A 231 2.83 25.72 -0.55
N ILE A 232 1.89 26.67 -0.44
CA ILE A 232 1.28 27.05 0.84
C ILE A 232 0.58 25.83 1.48
N GLY A 233 0.95 25.55 2.75
CA GLY A 233 0.38 24.46 3.54
C GLY A 233 1.06 23.11 3.34
N VAL A 234 1.98 22.97 2.38
CA VAL A 234 2.76 21.75 2.19
C VAL A 234 3.95 21.77 3.13
N LYS A 235 4.00 20.81 4.06
CA LYS A 235 5.12 20.56 4.96
C LYS A 235 5.79 19.24 4.60
N THR A 236 7.04 19.07 5.01
CA THR A 236 7.84 17.86 4.74
C THR A 236 7.08 16.58 5.05
N CYS A 237 6.33 16.52 6.13
CA CYS A 237 5.54 15.34 6.51
C CYS A 237 4.31 15.06 5.64
N LEU A 238 3.92 15.97 4.73
CA LEU A 238 2.81 15.80 3.78
C LEU A 238 3.28 15.39 2.38
N LEU A 239 4.58 15.45 2.10
CA LEU A 239 5.13 15.22 0.76
C LEU A 239 5.21 13.75 0.38
N TYR A 240 4.98 12.85 1.33
CA TYR A 240 5.18 11.42 1.18
C TYR A 240 3.87 10.62 1.39
N THR A 241 2.75 11.28 1.63
CA THR A 241 1.40 10.70 1.67
C THR A 241 0.71 10.91 0.32
#